data_65c35835cf05bf5c57a285a9e4bd2311
#
_entry.id   65c35835cf05bf5c57a285a9e4bd2311
#
_cell.length_a   1.000
_cell.length_b   1.000
_cell.length_c   1.000
_cell.angle_alpha   90.00
_cell.angle_beta   90.00
_cell.angle_gamma   90.00
#
_symmetry.space_group_name_H-M   'P 1'
#
loop_
_entity.id
_entity.type
_entity.pdbx_description
1 polymer ?
#
loop_
_entity_poly.entity_id
_entity_poly.type
_entity_poly.pdbx_seq_one_letter_code
_entity_poly.pdbx_strand_id
1 'polypeptide(L)'
;MNKDHVLFHLQEAREELDRTIRDLRENPGYDYGEFVVAMTHLYHHVNTAWNARDVSHERAETCSEDDFRQWRQFPTDLEMSV
;
A
#
# COMPACT_ATOMS: atom_id res chain seq x y z
N MET A 1 -12.92 3.98 -12.79
CA MET A 1 -11.94 3.48 -11.78
C MET A 1 -11.32 2.19 -12.27
N ASN A 2 -10.01 2.06 -12.14
CA ASN A 2 -9.30 0.83 -12.49
C ASN A 2 -9.41 -0.17 -11.33
N LYS A 3 -10.48 -0.94 -11.32
CA LYS A 3 -10.78 -1.87 -10.22
C LYS A 3 -9.72 -2.96 -10.04
N ASP A 4 -9.16 -3.46 -11.12
CA ASP A 4 -8.14 -4.51 -11.06
C ASP A 4 -6.89 -4.01 -10.35
N HIS A 5 -6.46 -2.81 -10.66
CA HIS A 5 -5.29 -2.19 -10.04
C HIS A 5 -5.54 -1.90 -8.54
N VAL A 6 -6.73 -1.36 -8.24
CA VAL A 6 -7.13 -1.12 -6.85
C VAL A 6 -7.15 -2.43 -6.06
N LEU A 7 -7.77 -3.47 -6.62
CA LEU A 7 -7.85 -4.78 -5.96
C LEU A 7 -6.47 -5.37 -5.72
N PHE A 8 -5.58 -5.28 -6.70
CA PHE A 8 -4.21 -5.77 -6.55
C PHE A 8 -3.54 -5.15 -5.31
N HIS A 9 -3.57 -3.83 -5.21
CA HIS A 9 -2.91 -3.14 -4.10
C HIS A 9 -3.59 -3.39 -2.76
N LEU A 10 -4.92 -3.48 -2.73
CA LEU A 10 -5.63 -3.80 -1.49
C LEU A 10 -5.36 -5.23 -1.03
N GLN A 11 -5.23 -6.17 -1.94
CA GLN A 11 -4.87 -7.56 -1.60
C GLN A 11 -3.44 -7.64 -1.05
N GLU A 12 -2.50 -6.92 -1.66
CA GLU A 12 -1.14 -6.82 -1.15
C GLU A 12 -1.10 -6.19 0.25
N ALA A 13 -1.91 -5.15 0.46
CA ALA A 13 -2.04 -4.52 1.78
C ALA A 13 -2.57 -5.50 2.81
N ARG A 14 -3.57 -6.30 2.46
CA ARG A 14 -4.14 -7.31 3.35
C ARG A 14 -3.12 -8.37 3.73
N GLU A 15 -2.35 -8.85 2.77
CA GLU A 15 -1.30 -9.84 3.04
C GLU A 15 -0.23 -9.28 3.99
N GLU A 16 0.18 -8.05 3.78
CA GLU A 16 1.15 -7.39 4.66
C GLU A 16 0.59 -7.19 6.06
N LEU A 17 -0.66 -6.77 6.16
CA LEU A 17 -1.33 -6.58 7.44
C LEU A 17 -1.44 -7.90 8.21
N ASP A 18 -1.89 -8.95 7.55
CA ASP A 18 -2.03 -10.28 8.16
C ASP A 18 -0.67 -10.81 8.66
N ARG A 19 0.36 -10.67 7.85
CA ARG A 19 1.72 -11.09 8.21
C ARG A 19 2.24 -10.33 9.42
N THR A 20 2.04 -9.02 9.45
CA THR A 20 2.50 -8.16 10.54
C THR A 20 1.79 -8.50 11.84
N ILE A 21 0.48 -8.71 11.79
CA ILE A 21 -0.30 -9.12 12.96
C ILE A 21 0.23 -10.45 13.51
N ARG A 22 0.47 -11.42 12.63
CA ARG A 22 0.99 -12.73 13.03
C ARG A 22 2.38 -12.63 13.64
N ASP A 23 3.26 -11.84 13.04
CA ASP A 23 4.62 -11.67 13.53
C ASP A 23 4.63 -11.01 14.92
N LEU A 24 3.78 -10.02 15.12
CA LEU A 24 3.65 -9.36 16.42
C LEU A 24 3.15 -10.33 17.52
N ARG A 25 2.28 -11.28 17.14
CA ARG A 25 1.73 -12.25 18.10
C ARG A 25 2.70 -13.39 18.41
N GLU A 26 3.42 -13.86 17.40
CA GLU A 26 4.11 -15.16 17.48
C GLU A 26 5.63 -15.06 17.54
N ASN A 27 6.19 -13.93 17.14
CA ASN A 27 7.65 -13.77 17.04
C ASN A 27 8.16 -12.81 18.11
N PRO A 28 8.71 -13.31 19.23
CA PRO A 28 9.23 -12.44 20.28
C PRO A 28 10.45 -11.63 19.83
N GLY A 29 11.09 -12.02 18.73
CA GLY A 29 12.22 -11.28 18.16
C GLY A 29 11.81 -10.17 17.19
N TYR A 30 10.48 -10.00 16.95
CA TYR A 30 10.00 -8.96 16.06
C TYR A 30 10.27 -7.59 16.67
N ASP A 31 11.02 -6.76 15.95
CA ASP A 31 11.51 -5.51 16.50
C ASP A 31 10.92 -4.27 15.77
N TYR A 32 11.31 -3.11 16.28
CA TYR A 32 10.84 -1.83 15.75
C TYR A 32 11.26 -1.63 14.29
N GLY A 33 12.48 -2.05 13.93
CA GLY A 33 12.97 -1.91 12.55
C GLY A 33 12.13 -2.72 11.56
N GLU A 34 11.78 -3.95 11.93
CA GLU A 34 10.90 -4.80 11.13
C GLU A 34 9.52 -4.17 10.99
N PHE A 35 9.02 -3.57 12.06
CA PHE A 35 7.72 -2.89 12.04
C PHE A 35 7.71 -1.68 11.12
N VAL A 36 8.78 -0.88 11.10
CA VAL A 36 8.91 0.26 10.18
C VAL A 36 8.82 -0.21 8.73
N VAL A 37 9.52 -1.28 8.38
CA VAL A 37 9.48 -1.83 7.02
C VAL A 37 8.07 -2.32 6.66
N ALA A 38 7.44 -3.05 7.56
CA ALA A 38 6.08 -3.56 7.36
C ALA A 38 5.07 -2.43 7.14
N MET A 39 5.14 -1.39 7.97
CA MET A 39 4.23 -0.25 7.86
C MET A 39 4.47 0.54 6.58
N THR A 40 5.72 0.68 6.17
CA THR A 40 6.05 1.33 4.90
C THR A 40 5.43 0.60 3.72
N HIS A 41 5.53 -0.74 3.69
CA HIS A 41 4.90 -1.56 2.66
C HIS A 41 3.38 -1.45 2.68
N LEU A 42 2.78 -1.49 3.86
CA LEU A 42 1.34 -1.37 4.02
C LEU A 42 0.83 -0.04 3.47
N TYR A 43 1.43 1.06 3.89
CA TYR A 43 1.02 2.39 3.42
C TYR A 43 1.29 2.58 1.93
N HIS A 44 2.39 2.02 1.40
CA HIS A 44 2.64 2.06 -0.03
C HIS A 44 1.45 1.51 -0.82
N HIS A 45 0.95 0.34 -0.45
CA HIS A 45 -0.15 -0.28 -1.17
C HIS A 45 -1.48 0.45 -0.96
N VAL A 46 -1.78 0.85 0.25
CA VAL A 46 -3.02 1.58 0.56
C VAL A 46 -3.04 2.93 -0.16
N ASN A 47 -1.94 3.67 -0.09
CA ASN A 47 -1.84 4.98 -0.73
C ASN A 47 -1.91 4.86 -2.26
N THR A 48 -1.24 3.87 -2.83
CA THR A 48 -1.26 3.63 -4.27
C THR A 48 -2.66 3.25 -4.74
N ALA A 49 -3.38 2.43 -3.98
CA ALA A 49 -4.76 2.07 -4.31
C ALA A 49 -5.62 3.32 -4.49
N TRP A 50 -5.48 4.30 -3.61
CA TRP A 50 -6.23 5.56 -3.71
C TRP A 50 -5.68 6.46 -4.80
N ASN A 51 -4.38 6.76 -4.74
CA ASN A 51 -3.76 7.76 -5.64
C ASN A 51 -3.82 7.35 -7.12
N ALA A 52 -3.76 6.06 -7.40
CA ALA A 52 -3.76 5.53 -8.77
C ALA A 52 -5.08 4.87 -9.17
N ARG A 53 -6.15 5.14 -8.46
CA ARG A 53 -7.46 4.48 -8.67
C ARG A 53 -8.03 4.63 -10.07
N ASP A 54 -7.66 5.70 -10.76
CA ASP A 54 -8.20 6.01 -12.08
C ASP A 54 -7.18 5.89 -13.22
N VAL A 55 -5.99 5.37 -12.94
CA VAL A 55 -4.99 5.22 -14.00
C VAL A 55 -5.39 4.11 -14.98
N SER A 56 -4.94 4.23 -16.24
CA SER A 56 -5.19 3.21 -17.24
C SER A 56 -4.44 1.92 -16.92
N HIS A 57 -4.90 0.80 -17.47
CA HIS A 57 -4.20 -0.49 -17.35
C HIS A 57 -2.77 -0.39 -17.86
N GLU A 58 -2.57 0.29 -18.97
CA GLU A 58 -1.26 0.47 -19.57
C GLU A 58 -0.32 1.23 -18.63
N ARG A 59 -0.78 2.32 -18.03
CA ARG A 59 0.02 3.12 -17.11
C ARG A 59 0.30 2.36 -15.81
N ALA A 60 -0.66 1.58 -15.34
CA ALA A 60 -0.48 0.74 -14.17
C ALA A 60 0.62 -0.31 -14.39
N GLU A 61 0.65 -0.94 -15.57
CA GLU A 61 1.68 -1.92 -15.92
C GLU A 61 3.05 -1.27 -16.07
N THR A 62 3.13 -0.13 -16.73
CA THR A 62 4.39 0.59 -16.93
C THR A 62 4.95 1.08 -15.61
N CYS A 63 4.13 1.68 -14.78
CA CYS A 63 4.47 2.22 -13.47
C CYS A 63 5.87 2.85 -13.46
N SER A 64 6.01 4.03 -14.04
CA SER A 64 7.29 4.73 -14.08
C SER A 64 7.81 4.98 -12.67
N GLU A 65 9.10 5.30 -12.55
CA GLU A 65 9.70 5.62 -11.26
C GLU A 65 9.02 6.84 -10.60
N ASP A 66 8.64 7.83 -11.40
CA ASP A 66 7.89 8.98 -10.91
C ASP A 66 6.50 8.59 -10.43
N ASP A 67 5.80 7.74 -11.18
CA ASP A 67 4.51 7.21 -10.78
C ASP A 67 4.59 6.46 -9.45
N PHE A 68 5.59 5.60 -9.31
CA PHE A 68 5.82 4.86 -8.07
C PHE A 68 5.98 5.80 -6.88
N ARG A 69 6.80 6.83 -7.01
CA ARG A 69 7.04 7.81 -5.94
C ARG A 69 5.81 8.61 -5.60
N GLN A 70 5.05 9.07 -6.61
CA GLN A 70 3.86 9.88 -6.40
C GLN A 70 2.71 9.08 -5.82
N TRP A 71 2.47 7.88 -6.34
CA TRP A 71 1.32 7.08 -5.92
C TRP A 71 1.46 6.56 -4.50
N ARG A 72 2.67 6.34 -4.02
CA ARG A 72 2.89 5.82 -2.67
C ARG A 72 2.81 6.87 -1.56
N GLN A 73 2.70 8.13 -1.90
CA GLN A 73 2.60 9.20 -0.92
C GLN A 73 1.22 9.23 -0.27
N PHE A 74 1.14 9.75 0.94
CA PHE A 74 -0.15 9.93 1.59
C PHE A 74 -1.03 10.86 0.76
N PRO A 75 -2.32 10.50 0.59
CA PRO A 75 -3.24 11.34 -0.17
C PRO A 75 -3.40 12.73 0.44
N THR A 76 -3.51 13.74 -0.42
CA THR A 76 -3.81 15.10 -0.01
C THR A 76 -5.23 15.52 -0.38
N ASP A 77 -5.94 14.68 -1.13
CA ASP A 77 -7.28 14.94 -1.66
C ASP A 77 -8.37 14.08 -0.98
N LEU A 78 -8.01 13.37 0.08
CA LEU A 78 -8.93 12.52 0.83
C LEU A 78 -9.13 13.10 2.22
N GLU A 79 -10.35 13.55 2.51
CA GLU A 79 -10.68 14.09 3.82
C GLU A 79 -11.09 12.99 4.79
N MET A 80 -10.52 13.05 5.98
CA MET A 80 -10.84 12.13 7.07
C MET A 80 -12.01 12.72 7.86
N SER A 81 -13.22 12.49 7.37
CA SER A 81 -14.44 13.07 7.94
C SER A 81 -15.25 12.09 8.79
N VAL A 82 -14.71 10.93 9.03
CA VAL A 82 -15.39 9.84 9.76
C VAL A 82 -14.86 9.74 11.17
#